data_78093266010700f0a213bffe37d0aa1b
#
_entry.id   78093266010700f0a213bffe37d0aa1b
#
_cell.length_a   1.000
_cell.length_b   1.000
_cell.length_c   1.000
_cell.angle_alpha   90.00
_cell.angle_beta   90.00
_cell.angle_gamma   90.00
#
_symmetry.space_group_name_H-M   'P 1'
#
loop_
_entity.id
_entity.type
_entity.pdbx_description
1 polymer ?
#
loop_
_entity_poly.entity_id
_entity_poly.type
_entity_poly.pdbx_seq_one_letter_code
_entity_poly.pdbx_strand_id
1 'polypeptide(L)'
;MAKTVPVRCPDCGLGHQFTAPAYPCPCGSTVSAPLVAGSPATRVVRRTWDDEWVTVSCSACGRQDQWPRPELGCQCGAILRVPVRPVTAGTTYDARRDAALYLLAIGFRNVVRAQAPPEAGIDLRGPGLVAQVDSGASPADPRAVECLWLNALHESAVSAFFSLAGYTDEARERADALGVPLFVLDPAGTPRPVNGPAADLDRSHA
;
A
#
# COMPACT_ATOMS: atom_id res chain seq x y z
N MET A 1 0.12 20.16 -7.59
CA MET A 1 -0.25 21.51 -7.11
C MET A 1 -0.92 21.36 -5.74
N ALA A 2 -0.46 22.13 -4.74
CA ALA A 2 -1.08 22.11 -3.40
C ALA A 2 -2.53 22.61 -3.51
N LYS A 3 -3.47 21.83 -2.98
CA LYS A 3 -4.90 22.16 -3.03
C LYS A 3 -5.23 23.09 -1.87
N THR A 4 -5.77 24.27 -2.17
CA THR A 4 -6.29 25.22 -1.18
C THR A 4 -7.79 25.00 -1.00
N VAL A 5 -8.27 24.98 0.24
CA VAL A 5 -9.69 24.82 0.56
C VAL A 5 -10.16 25.92 1.51
N PRO A 6 -11.41 26.42 1.35
CA PRO A 6 -12.00 27.32 2.32
C PRO A 6 -12.36 26.57 3.60
N VAL A 7 -12.03 27.14 4.73
CA VAL A 7 -12.31 26.58 6.08
C VAL A 7 -13.03 27.65 6.89
N ARG A 8 -14.16 27.29 7.51
CA ARG A 8 -14.94 28.19 8.34
C ARG A 8 -14.82 27.80 9.81
N CYS A 9 -14.51 28.76 10.66
CA CYS A 9 -14.45 28.53 12.10
C CYS A 9 -15.85 28.27 12.67
N PRO A 10 -16.08 27.17 13.37
CA PRO A 10 -17.37 26.87 13.97
C PRO A 10 -17.72 27.80 15.17
N ASP A 11 -16.71 28.37 15.82
CA ASP A 11 -16.91 29.19 17.01
C ASP A 11 -17.27 30.64 16.67
N CYS A 12 -16.59 31.28 15.71
CA CYS A 12 -16.76 32.68 15.39
C CYS A 12 -17.24 32.95 13.95
N GLY A 13 -17.38 31.92 13.13
CA GLY A 13 -17.84 32.04 11.74
C GLY A 13 -16.79 32.59 10.75
N LEU A 14 -15.58 32.96 11.20
CA LEU A 14 -14.55 33.52 10.33
C LEU A 14 -14.10 32.50 9.27
N GLY A 15 -14.01 32.98 8.02
CA GLY A 15 -13.53 32.19 6.91
C GLY A 15 -11.99 32.26 6.76
N HIS A 16 -11.37 31.16 6.47
CA HIS A 16 -9.95 31.03 6.23
C HIS A 16 -9.70 30.30 4.89
N GLN A 17 -8.55 30.54 4.29
CA GLN A 17 -8.04 29.73 3.18
C GLN A 17 -6.88 28.86 3.70
N PHE A 18 -7.02 27.54 3.58
CA PHE A 18 -6.02 26.60 4.06
C PHE A 18 -5.42 25.83 2.89
N THR A 19 -4.09 25.82 2.82
CA THR A 19 -3.33 25.02 1.84
C THR A 19 -2.63 23.91 2.59
N ALA A 20 -2.83 22.64 2.16
CA ALA A 20 -2.16 21.53 2.77
C ALA A 20 -0.64 21.64 2.58
N PRO A 21 0.15 21.42 3.65
CA PRO A 21 1.60 21.30 3.50
C PRO A 21 1.97 20.13 2.59
N ALA A 22 3.06 20.29 1.86
CA ALA A 22 3.65 19.24 1.04
C ALA A 22 4.80 18.60 1.78
N TYR A 23 4.82 17.27 1.84
CA TYR A 23 5.83 16.47 2.50
C TYR A 23 6.63 15.67 1.47
N PRO A 24 7.94 15.43 1.69
CA PRO A 24 8.74 14.63 0.79
C PRO A 24 8.41 13.14 0.92
N CYS A 25 8.24 12.45 -0.21
CA CYS A 25 8.20 11.00 -0.26
C CYS A 25 9.58 10.45 -0.61
N PRO A 26 10.02 9.30 -0.07
CA PRO A 26 11.30 8.68 -0.44
C PRO A 26 11.46 8.38 -1.95
N CYS A 27 10.36 8.28 -2.70
CA CYS A 27 10.42 8.11 -4.16
C CYS A 27 10.72 9.40 -4.94
N GLY A 28 10.98 10.53 -4.26
CA GLY A 28 11.23 11.83 -4.86
C GLY A 28 9.99 12.68 -5.16
N SER A 29 8.78 12.11 -5.04
CA SER A 29 7.52 12.85 -5.20
C SER A 29 7.14 13.60 -3.92
N THR A 30 6.26 14.58 -4.03
CA THR A 30 5.66 15.24 -2.87
C THR A 30 4.28 14.67 -2.57
N VAL A 31 3.95 14.51 -1.28
CA VAL A 31 2.63 14.11 -0.80
C VAL A 31 1.99 15.22 0.02
N SER A 32 0.68 15.33 -0.04
CA SER A 32 -0.08 16.25 0.80
C SER A 32 -1.39 15.61 1.24
N ALA A 33 -1.87 16.00 2.42
CA ALA A 33 -3.13 15.47 2.93
C ALA A 33 -4.29 15.80 1.97
N PRO A 34 -5.15 14.84 1.65
CA PRO A 34 -6.26 15.02 0.74
C PRO A 34 -7.40 15.79 1.41
N LEU A 35 -7.34 17.12 1.37
CA LEU A 35 -8.34 18.00 1.98
C LEU A 35 -9.73 17.84 1.35
N VAL A 36 -10.77 17.87 2.20
CA VAL A 36 -12.17 17.84 1.77
C VAL A 36 -12.71 19.27 1.74
N ALA A 37 -13.00 19.76 0.53
CA ALA A 37 -13.63 21.05 0.38
C ALA A 37 -15.12 21.00 0.84
N GLY A 38 -15.59 22.05 1.49
CA GLY A 38 -16.99 22.18 1.90
C GLY A 38 -17.40 21.41 3.16
N SER A 39 -16.53 20.59 3.74
CA SER A 39 -16.82 19.97 5.03
C SER A 39 -16.47 20.93 6.17
N PRO A 40 -17.27 20.96 7.26
CA PRO A 40 -17.00 21.82 8.40
C PRO A 40 -15.71 21.39 9.12
N ALA A 41 -14.90 22.37 9.50
CA ALA A 41 -13.76 22.13 10.38
C ALA A 41 -14.27 21.84 11.80
N THR A 42 -13.52 21.04 12.55
CA THR A 42 -13.84 20.73 13.95
C THR A 42 -12.86 21.42 14.88
N ARG A 43 -13.36 21.93 16.01
CA ARG A 43 -12.49 22.48 17.04
C ARG A 43 -11.71 21.39 17.74
N VAL A 44 -10.42 21.58 17.92
CA VAL A 44 -9.57 20.70 18.73
C VAL A 44 -9.76 21.05 20.20
N VAL A 45 -10.47 20.19 20.95
CA VAL A 45 -10.74 20.37 22.38
C VAL A 45 -9.78 19.55 23.24
N ARG A 46 -9.42 18.35 22.74
CA ARG A 46 -8.48 17.43 23.38
C ARG A 46 -7.54 16.88 22.33
N ARG A 47 -6.28 16.66 22.70
CA ARG A 47 -5.29 16.01 21.87
C ARG A 47 -5.05 14.60 22.38
N THR A 48 -5.19 13.62 21.50
CA THR A 48 -4.75 12.25 21.73
C THR A 48 -3.75 11.90 20.64
N TRP A 49 -2.75 11.09 20.96
CA TRP A 49 -1.70 10.74 20.00
C TRP A 49 -2.26 10.21 18.68
N ASP A 50 -3.26 9.34 18.74
CA ASP A 50 -3.87 8.73 17.55
C ASP A 50 -4.63 9.75 16.67
N ASP A 51 -5.13 10.83 17.28
CA ASP A 51 -5.86 11.89 16.57
C ASP A 51 -4.95 12.92 15.89
N GLU A 52 -3.67 12.95 16.19
CA GLU A 52 -2.74 13.94 15.65
C GLU A 52 -2.17 13.56 14.29
N TRP A 53 -2.38 12.30 13.87
CA TRP A 53 -1.81 11.76 12.64
C TRP A 53 -2.89 11.42 11.62
N VAL A 54 -2.51 11.50 10.35
CA VAL A 54 -3.31 11.07 9.20
C VAL A 54 -2.46 10.25 8.26
N THR A 55 -2.97 9.11 7.85
CA THR A 55 -2.31 8.30 6.81
C THR A 55 -2.54 8.93 5.45
N VAL A 56 -1.45 9.18 4.71
CA VAL A 56 -1.49 9.71 3.34
C VAL A 56 -0.76 8.76 2.42
N SER A 57 -1.39 8.44 1.28
CA SER A 57 -0.79 7.61 0.24
C SER A 57 -0.11 8.48 -0.80
N CYS A 58 1.09 8.11 -1.20
CA CYS A 58 1.78 8.73 -2.32
C CYS A 58 1.13 8.28 -3.63
N SER A 59 0.68 9.22 -4.44
CA SER A 59 0.06 8.91 -5.75
C SER A 59 1.05 8.38 -6.79
N ALA A 60 2.35 8.56 -6.57
CA ALA A 60 3.37 8.11 -7.51
C ALA A 60 3.85 6.67 -7.23
N CYS A 61 3.99 6.28 -5.94
CA CYS A 61 4.52 4.96 -5.57
C CYS A 61 3.60 4.14 -4.67
N GLY A 62 2.41 4.63 -4.33
CA GLY A 62 1.46 3.93 -3.46
C GLY A 62 1.83 3.84 -1.98
N ARG A 63 3.06 4.23 -1.60
CA ARG A 63 3.52 4.18 -0.21
C ARG A 63 2.61 4.98 0.70
N GLN A 64 2.29 4.42 1.85
CA GLN A 64 1.52 5.06 2.90
C GLN A 64 2.43 5.45 4.06
N ASP A 65 2.37 6.71 4.45
CA ASP A 65 3.09 7.24 5.61
C ASP A 65 2.12 8.05 6.48
N GLN A 66 2.47 8.18 7.76
CA GLN A 66 1.72 9.00 8.70
C GLN A 66 2.29 10.42 8.73
N TRP A 67 1.41 11.41 8.56
CA TRP A 67 1.75 12.81 8.58
C TRP A 67 0.90 13.57 9.60
N PRO A 68 1.39 14.68 10.15
CA PRO A 68 0.59 15.47 11.06
C PRO A 68 -0.75 15.86 10.43
N ARG A 69 -1.82 15.71 11.18
CA ARG A 69 -3.16 16.08 10.73
C ARG A 69 -3.24 17.59 10.51
N PRO A 70 -3.81 18.06 9.39
CA PRO A 70 -3.90 19.47 9.08
C PRO A 70 -4.71 20.24 10.12
N GLU A 71 -4.11 21.26 10.71
CA GLU A 71 -4.73 22.17 11.68
C GLU A 71 -4.42 23.61 11.32
N LEU A 72 -5.30 24.53 11.70
CA LEU A 72 -5.08 25.95 11.58
C LEU A 72 -5.58 26.68 12.83
N GLY A 73 -4.87 27.73 13.23
CA GLY A 73 -5.31 28.65 14.31
C GLY A 73 -6.27 29.69 13.79
N CYS A 74 -7.36 29.91 14.52
CA CYS A 74 -8.28 31.03 14.27
C CYS A 74 -7.94 32.24 15.19
N GLN A 75 -8.20 33.44 14.72
CA GLN A 75 -7.98 34.66 15.49
C GLN A 75 -8.82 34.73 16.80
N CYS A 76 -9.89 33.93 16.89
CA CYS A 76 -10.67 33.80 18.14
C CYS A 76 -10.00 32.87 19.17
N GLY A 77 -8.82 32.34 18.91
CA GLY A 77 -8.08 31.41 19.78
C GLY A 77 -8.42 29.94 19.60
N ALA A 78 -9.37 29.59 18.74
CA ALA A 78 -9.70 28.20 18.44
C ALA A 78 -8.64 27.57 17.51
N ILE A 79 -8.24 26.32 17.79
CA ILE A 79 -7.49 25.50 16.87
C ILE A 79 -8.50 24.64 16.11
N LEU A 80 -8.43 24.71 14.79
CA LEU A 80 -9.37 24.05 13.90
C LEU A 80 -8.67 22.88 13.18
N ARG A 81 -9.27 21.70 13.25
CA ARG A 81 -8.86 20.53 12.49
C ARG A 81 -9.53 20.59 11.13
N VAL A 82 -8.71 20.65 10.08
CA VAL A 82 -9.20 20.71 8.71
C VAL A 82 -9.59 19.30 8.26
N PRO A 83 -10.81 19.12 7.69
CA PRO A 83 -11.25 17.81 7.24
C PRO A 83 -10.34 17.26 6.15
N VAL A 84 -9.84 16.06 6.36
CA VAL A 84 -9.12 15.28 5.38
C VAL A 84 -9.99 14.11 4.95
N ARG A 85 -9.93 13.75 3.67
CA ARG A 85 -10.56 12.51 3.23
C ARG A 85 -9.82 11.39 3.95
N PRO A 86 -10.50 10.61 4.80
CA PRO A 86 -9.86 9.44 5.35
C PRO A 86 -9.35 8.61 4.16
N VAL A 87 -8.11 8.15 4.24
CA VAL A 87 -7.70 7.02 3.44
C VAL A 87 -8.53 5.88 4.02
N THR A 88 -9.74 5.73 3.48
CA THR A 88 -10.55 4.57 3.79
C THR A 88 -9.72 3.38 3.37
N ALA A 89 -9.56 2.41 4.26
CA ALA A 89 -8.94 1.12 3.98
C ALA A 89 -9.66 0.35 2.84
N GLY A 90 -10.44 1.03 2.03
CA GLY A 90 -11.26 0.57 0.92
C GLY A 90 -10.93 1.15 -0.44
N THR A 91 -9.93 2.06 -0.57
CA THR A 91 -9.54 2.62 -1.88
C THR A 91 -8.03 2.71 -2.08
N THR A 92 -7.22 2.27 -1.13
CA THR A 92 -5.83 1.96 -1.43
C THR A 92 -5.81 0.52 -1.88
N TYR A 93 -5.41 0.30 -3.12
CA TYR A 93 -5.17 -1.03 -3.66
C TYR A 93 -4.24 -1.78 -2.68
N ASP A 94 -4.81 -2.70 -1.90
CA ASP A 94 -4.03 -3.53 -0.98
C ASP A 94 -3.59 -4.77 -1.73
N ALA A 95 -2.48 -4.64 -2.46
CA ALA A 95 -1.86 -5.70 -3.23
C ALA A 95 -1.69 -7.01 -2.41
N ARG A 96 -1.38 -6.89 -1.11
CA ARG A 96 -1.23 -8.06 -0.22
C ARG A 96 -2.57 -8.74 0.04
N ARG A 97 -3.62 -7.94 0.22
CA ARG A 97 -4.97 -8.49 0.40
C ARG A 97 -5.44 -9.22 -0.84
N ASP A 98 -5.25 -8.63 -2.02
CA ASP A 98 -5.71 -9.22 -3.27
C ASP A 98 -4.90 -10.44 -3.65
N ALA A 99 -3.58 -10.44 -3.43
CA ALA A 99 -2.74 -11.62 -3.56
C ALA A 99 -3.18 -12.73 -2.58
N ALA A 100 -3.51 -12.40 -1.32
CA ALA A 100 -3.99 -13.38 -0.35
C ALA A 100 -5.34 -13.96 -0.75
N LEU A 101 -6.29 -13.14 -1.21
CA LEU A 101 -7.60 -13.61 -1.69
C LEU A 101 -7.47 -14.51 -2.92
N TYR A 102 -6.59 -14.17 -3.84
CA TYR A 102 -6.29 -15.00 -5.01
C TYR A 102 -5.71 -16.37 -4.60
N LEU A 103 -4.71 -16.39 -3.72
CA LEU A 103 -4.11 -17.62 -3.22
C LEU A 103 -5.16 -18.51 -2.50
N LEU A 104 -6.08 -17.91 -1.74
CA LEU A 104 -7.20 -18.61 -1.13
C LEU A 104 -8.15 -19.17 -2.20
N ALA A 105 -8.45 -18.40 -3.24
CA ALA A 105 -9.35 -18.81 -4.33
C ALA A 105 -8.80 -19.99 -5.14
N ILE A 106 -7.47 -20.03 -5.36
CA ILE A 106 -6.82 -21.16 -6.03
C ILE A 106 -6.53 -22.35 -5.09
N GLY A 107 -7.00 -22.35 -3.83
CA GLY A 107 -7.04 -23.51 -2.94
C GLY A 107 -6.05 -23.55 -1.80
N PHE A 108 -5.15 -22.57 -1.67
CA PHE A 108 -4.33 -22.46 -0.46
C PHE A 108 -5.17 -22.11 0.75
N ARG A 109 -4.83 -22.66 1.92
CA ARG A 109 -5.60 -22.45 3.16
C ARG A 109 -4.83 -21.59 4.14
N ASN A 110 -5.55 -20.85 4.98
CA ASN A 110 -4.95 -20.08 6.08
C ASN A 110 -3.84 -19.15 5.62
N VAL A 111 -4.02 -18.50 4.47
CA VAL A 111 -3.07 -17.48 3.98
C VAL A 111 -3.20 -16.24 4.85
N VAL A 112 -2.13 -15.90 5.57
CA VAL A 112 -2.06 -14.75 6.50
C VAL A 112 -0.88 -13.85 6.16
N ARG A 113 -0.92 -12.61 6.61
CA ARG A 113 0.24 -11.71 6.52
C ARG A 113 1.36 -12.22 7.42
N ALA A 114 2.58 -12.19 6.90
CA ALA A 114 3.76 -12.50 7.70
C ALA A 114 3.93 -11.46 8.82
N GLN A 115 4.16 -11.93 10.04
CA GLN A 115 4.33 -11.07 11.23
C GLN A 115 5.78 -10.60 11.42
N ALA A 116 6.72 -11.13 10.65
CA ALA A 116 8.13 -10.76 10.74
C ALA A 116 8.42 -9.45 9.98
N PRO A 117 9.43 -8.69 10.38
CA PRO A 117 9.86 -7.54 9.59
C PRO A 117 10.18 -7.97 8.16
N PRO A 118 9.95 -7.10 7.16
CA PRO A 118 10.07 -7.43 5.73
C PRO A 118 11.52 -7.73 5.27
N GLU A 119 12.46 -7.87 6.17
CA GLU A 119 13.87 -8.21 5.90
C GLU A 119 14.04 -9.54 5.15
N ALA A 120 13.04 -10.43 5.23
CA ALA A 120 13.05 -11.71 4.51
C ALA A 120 12.32 -11.66 3.16
N GLY A 121 11.74 -10.53 2.74
CA GLY A 121 10.99 -10.43 1.49
C GLY A 121 9.69 -11.25 1.45
N ILE A 122 9.19 -11.77 2.59
CA ILE A 122 7.96 -12.55 2.64
C ILE A 122 6.84 -11.68 3.22
N ASP A 123 5.77 -11.53 2.45
CA ASP A 123 4.59 -10.75 2.85
C ASP A 123 3.42 -11.62 3.31
N LEU A 124 3.28 -12.81 2.73
CA LEU A 124 2.18 -13.74 3.01
C LEU A 124 2.73 -15.14 3.32
N ARG A 125 2.05 -15.83 4.23
CA ARG A 125 2.37 -17.22 4.60
C ARG A 125 1.10 -18.06 4.70
N GLY A 126 1.23 -19.31 4.35
CA GLY A 126 0.24 -20.35 4.54
C GLY A 126 0.90 -21.71 4.76
N PRO A 127 0.16 -22.75 5.13
CA PRO A 127 0.71 -24.11 5.19
C PRO A 127 1.28 -24.52 3.83
N GLY A 128 2.60 -24.71 3.77
CA GLY A 128 3.30 -25.07 2.53
C GLY A 128 3.38 -23.93 1.48
N LEU A 129 3.20 -22.66 1.89
CA LEU A 129 3.22 -21.51 1.00
C LEU A 129 3.97 -20.33 1.63
N VAL A 130 4.83 -19.70 0.85
CA VAL A 130 5.38 -18.35 1.09
C VAL A 130 5.16 -17.47 -0.13
N ALA A 131 4.75 -16.22 0.09
CA ALA A 131 4.58 -15.29 -1.02
C ALA A 131 5.16 -13.91 -0.71
N GLN A 132 5.69 -13.28 -1.75
CA GLN A 132 6.16 -11.90 -1.76
C GLN A 132 5.21 -11.05 -2.60
N VAL A 133 4.95 -9.84 -2.14
CA VAL A 133 4.10 -8.87 -2.83
C VAL A 133 4.86 -7.55 -2.98
N ASP A 134 5.42 -7.34 -4.16
CA ASP A 134 6.11 -6.10 -4.48
C ASP A 134 5.11 -5.05 -4.99
N SER A 135 4.91 -4.02 -4.18
CA SER A 135 4.10 -2.84 -4.50
C SER A 135 4.93 -1.65 -4.98
N GLY A 136 6.21 -1.87 -5.30
CA GLY A 136 7.10 -0.86 -5.85
C GLY A 136 6.67 -0.36 -7.23
N ALA A 137 7.20 0.80 -7.62
CA ALA A 137 6.94 1.41 -8.93
C ALA A 137 7.88 0.91 -10.03
N SER A 138 8.91 0.14 -9.68
CA SER A 138 9.90 -0.42 -10.59
C SER A 138 9.71 -1.92 -10.74
N PRO A 139 9.97 -2.51 -11.92
CA PRO A 139 9.94 -3.95 -12.09
C PRO A 139 10.87 -4.68 -11.12
N ALA A 140 10.41 -5.82 -10.59
CA ALA A 140 11.21 -6.65 -9.69
C ALA A 140 12.44 -7.24 -10.40
N ASP A 141 13.55 -7.30 -9.70
CA ASP A 141 14.84 -7.78 -10.20
C ASP A 141 15.06 -9.28 -9.91
N PRO A 142 16.07 -9.92 -10.52
CA PRO A 142 16.38 -11.34 -10.28
C PRO A 142 16.68 -11.67 -8.82
N ARG A 143 17.31 -10.74 -8.08
CA ARG A 143 17.67 -10.95 -6.68
C ARG A 143 16.45 -11.14 -5.80
N ALA A 144 15.37 -10.37 -6.05
CA ALA A 144 14.13 -10.53 -5.32
C ALA A 144 13.52 -11.93 -5.51
N VAL A 145 13.56 -12.45 -6.75
CA VAL A 145 13.13 -13.83 -7.09
C VAL A 145 13.96 -14.87 -6.34
N GLU A 146 15.29 -14.72 -6.35
CA GLU A 146 16.21 -15.63 -5.67
C GLU A 146 16.01 -15.65 -4.15
N CYS A 147 15.83 -14.49 -3.55
CA CYS A 147 15.55 -14.37 -2.12
C CYS A 147 14.26 -15.09 -1.72
N LEU A 148 13.19 -14.92 -2.49
CA LEU A 148 11.94 -15.65 -2.25
C LEU A 148 12.11 -17.16 -2.42
N TRP A 149 12.78 -17.58 -3.46
CA TRP A 149 13.06 -19.01 -3.72
C TRP A 149 13.84 -19.66 -2.58
N LEU A 150 14.91 -18.99 -2.08
CA LEU A 150 15.71 -19.49 -0.94
C LEU A 150 14.85 -19.64 0.32
N ASN A 151 13.97 -18.67 0.59
CA ASN A 151 13.06 -18.75 1.73
C ASN A 151 12.07 -19.92 1.58
N ALA A 152 11.52 -20.12 0.37
CA ALA A 152 10.63 -21.24 0.07
C ALA A 152 11.33 -22.60 0.27
N LEU A 153 12.55 -22.73 -0.19
CA LEU A 153 13.37 -23.94 0.03
C LEU A 153 13.58 -24.22 1.51
N HIS A 154 13.95 -23.19 2.28
CA HIS A 154 14.18 -23.33 3.72
C HIS A 154 12.93 -23.81 4.45
N GLU A 155 11.76 -23.37 4.02
CA GLU A 155 10.47 -23.75 4.65
C GLU A 155 9.81 -24.97 4.00
N SER A 156 10.44 -25.58 2.98
CA SER A 156 9.85 -26.67 2.18
C SER A 156 8.45 -26.29 1.65
N ALA A 157 8.31 -25.05 1.20
CA ALA A 157 7.05 -24.43 0.79
C ALA A 157 7.08 -24.07 -0.71
N VAL A 158 5.89 -23.94 -1.28
CA VAL A 158 5.70 -23.34 -2.61
C VAL A 158 5.92 -21.84 -2.49
N SER A 159 6.63 -21.25 -3.46
CA SER A 159 6.77 -19.79 -3.58
C SER A 159 5.71 -19.22 -4.51
N ALA A 160 5.32 -17.94 -4.30
CA ALA A 160 4.55 -17.17 -5.26
C ALA A 160 4.98 -15.71 -5.19
N PHE A 161 5.27 -15.08 -6.34
CA PHE A 161 5.69 -13.69 -6.38
C PHE A 161 4.65 -12.84 -7.12
N PHE A 162 4.19 -11.79 -6.48
CA PHE A 162 3.24 -10.82 -7.01
C PHE A 162 3.92 -9.46 -7.15
N SER A 163 3.76 -8.79 -8.30
CA SER A 163 4.30 -7.45 -8.53
C SER A 163 3.27 -6.55 -9.22
N LEU A 164 3.25 -5.27 -8.83
CA LEU A 164 2.44 -4.24 -9.50
C LEU A 164 3.14 -3.70 -10.76
N ALA A 165 4.45 -3.52 -10.69
CA ALA A 165 5.25 -2.97 -11.79
C ALA A 165 5.75 -4.04 -12.77
N GLY A 166 5.48 -5.33 -12.49
CA GLY A 166 5.98 -6.44 -13.29
C GLY A 166 7.42 -6.83 -12.93
N TYR A 167 8.12 -7.42 -13.88
CA TYR A 167 9.44 -8.04 -13.69
C TYR A 167 10.37 -7.66 -14.83
N THR A 168 11.67 -7.57 -14.56
CA THR A 168 12.67 -7.48 -15.63
C THR A 168 12.73 -8.79 -16.41
N ASP A 169 13.28 -8.77 -17.63
CA ASP A 169 13.40 -9.99 -18.45
C ASP A 169 14.31 -11.01 -17.75
N GLU A 170 15.40 -10.56 -17.13
CA GLU A 170 16.32 -11.41 -16.36
C GLU A 170 15.60 -12.03 -15.14
N ALA A 171 14.70 -11.29 -14.48
CA ALA A 171 13.93 -11.83 -13.36
C ALA A 171 12.97 -12.94 -13.82
N ARG A 172 12.36 -12.79 -15.00
CA ARG A 172 11.48 -13.82 -15.59
C ARG A 172 12.26 -15.08 -15.95
N GLU A 173 13.38 -14.94 -16.67
CA GLU A 173 14.25 -16.05 -17.00
C GLU A 173 14.73 -16.80 -15.75
N ARG A 174 15.10 -16.05 -14.71
CA ARG A 174 15.52 -16.62 -13.44
C ARG A 174 14.40 -17.35 -12.71
N ALA A 175 13.19 -16.77 -12.70
CA ALA A 175 12.02 -17.40 -12.11
C ALA A 175 11.61 -18.70 -12.83
N ASP A 176 11.68 -18.71 -14.16
CA ASP A 176 11.42 -19.93 -14.94
C ASP A 176 12.45 -21.02 -14.63
N ALA A 177 13.74 -20.69 -14.55
CA ALA A 177 14.79 -21.62 -14.19
C ALA A 177 14.66 -22.20 -12.78
N LEU A 178 14.12 -21.41 -11.83
CA LEU A 178 13.92 -21.81 -10.43
C LEU A 178 12.53 -22.39 -10.14
N GLY A 179 11.62 -22.36 -11.11
CA GLY A 179 10.23 -22.78 -10.93
C GLY A 179 9.40 -21.86 -10.03
N VAL A 180 9.72 -20.58 -9.98
CA VAL A 180 9.01 -19.58 -9.16
C VAL A 180 7.82 -19.01 -9.94
N PRO A 181 6.57 -19.18 -9.48
CA PRO A 181 5.38 -18.57 -10.06
C PRO A 181 5.41 -17.04 -9.95
N LEU A 182 5.25 -16.35 -11.09
CA LEU A 182 5.19 -14.89 -11.17
C LEU A 182 3.81 -14.43 -11.60
N PHE A 183 3.25 -13.47 -10.85
CA PHE A 183 1.95 -12.85 -11.11
C PHE A 183 2.08 -11.33 -11.18
N VAL A 184 1.42 -10.71 -12.13
CA VAL A 184 1.24 -9.25 -12.16
C VAL A 184 -0.15 -8.92 -11.62
N LEU A 185 -0.17 -8.04 -10.64
CA LEU A 185 -1.40 -7.46 -10.09
C LEU A 185 -1.78 -6.24 -10.91
N ASP A 186 -3.01 -6.18 -11.39
CA ASP A 186 -3.53 -4.96 -11.98
C ASP A 186 -4.36 -4.17 -10.96
N PRO A 187 -4.66 -2.88 -11.23
CA PRO A 187 -5.50 -2.06 -10.34
C PRO A 187 -6.95 -2.58 -10.20
N ALA A 188 -7.41 -3.47 -11.09
CA ALA A 188 -8.69 -4.15 -10.97
C ALA A 188 -8.65 -5.34 -9.99
N GLY A 189 -7.44 -5.67 -9.48
CA GLY A 189 -7.27 -6.59 -8.37
C GLY A 189 -7.15 -8.07 -8.75
N THR A 190 -7.18 -8.41 -10.04
CA THR A 190 -7.06 -9.80 -10.49
C THR A 190 -5.61 -10.12 -10.86
N PRO A 191 -4.92 -11.01 -10.12
CA PRO A 191 -3.58 -11.43 -10.46
C PRO A 191 -3.56 -12.18 -11.80
N ARG A 192 -2.62 -11.86 -12.66
CA ARG A 192 -2.43 -12.54 -13.95
C ARG A 192 -1.10 -13.29 -13.95
N PRO A 193 -1.08 -14.60 -14.31
CA PRO A 193 0.15 -15.34 -14.47
C PRO A 193 0.97 -14.76 -15.62
N VAL A 194 2.31 -14.66 -15.45
CA VAL A 194 3.21 -14.11 -16.46
C VAL A 194 4.34 -15.05 -16.84
N ASN A 195 4.38 -16.26 -16.26
CA ASN A 195 5.32 -17.30 -16.63
C ASN A 195 4.69 -18.69 -16.54
N GLY A 196 5.45 -19.72 -17.02
CA GLY A 196 4.99 -21.11 -17.03
C GLY A 196 4.61 -21.64 -15.67
N PRO A 197 5.48 -21.55 -14.65
CA PRO A 197 5.16 -21.98 -13.28
C PRO A 197 3.89 -21.35 -12.68
N ALA A 198 3.61 -20.07 -12.98
CA ALA A 198 2.40 -19.41 -12.51
C ALA A 198 1.15 -19.95 -13.22
N ALA A 199 1.22 -20.20 -14.52
CA ALA A 199 0.12 -20.79 -15.26
C ALA A 199 -0.17 -22.24 -14.81
N ASP A 200 0.84 -22.98 -14.40
CA ASP A 200 0.70 -24.33 -13.86
C ASP A 200 0.06 -24.29 -12.47
N LEU A 201 0.48 -23.36 -11.62
CA LEU A 201 -0.10 -23.17 -10.30
C LEU A 201 -1.58 -22.81 -10.37
N ASP A 202 -1.96 -21.91 -11.28
CA ASP A 202 -3.34 -21.48 -11.52
C ASP A 202 -4.23 -22.65 -11.96
N ARG A 203 -3.71 -23.52 -12.84
CA ARG A 203 -4.45 -24.70 -13.33
C ARG A 203 -4.58 -25.84 -12.33
N SER A 204 -3.57 -26.02 -11.47
CA SER A 204 -3.53 -27.15 -10.54
C SER A 204 -4.57 -27.03 -9.42
N HIS A 205 -5.14 -25.84 -9.25
CA HIS A 205 -6.02 -25.47 -8.16
C HIS A 205 -7.37 -24.87 -8.63
N ALA A 206 -7.63 -24.82 -9.97
CA ALA A 206 -8.87 -24.31 -10.56
C ALA A 206 -10.04 -25.31 -10.54
#